data_182b63377416c4e900620eb6666efb89
#
_entry.id   182b63377416c4e900620eb6666efb89
#
_cell.length_a   1.000
_cell.length_b   1.000
_cell.length_c   1.000
_cell.angle_alpha   90.00
_cell.angle_beta   90.00
_cell.angle_gamma   90.00
#
_symmetry.space_group_name_H-M   'P 1'
#
loop_
_entity.id
_entity.type
_entity.pdbx_description
1 polymer ?
#
loop_
_entity_poly.entity_id
_entity_poly.type
_entity_poly.pdbx_seq_one_letter_code
_entity_poly.pdbx_strand_id
1 'polypeptide(L)'
;MSDARRATQFVLAATIAAAALGLSAVKVATQSDAKPTNDLPNAFQSHENYFKLPEGRTWGSTSAVEIDKDGKSIWVAERCGQNSCLDRASGQMSSLPVVLKFDPSGKLVKSFGAGMLIFPHGIFVDRDDNVWVTDGQDDAPLPQRGADGGRAGGGRARGEAPSGPIGPRPGATKGNQVYKFSPDGKVLLTLGKPGGAAAPDYFYQPNDVLVAPNGDIFVSEGHGAGNNRILKFDKTGKFIKEWGKLGSGPGEFDGPHALAMDSRGRLFVGDRNNNRIQIFDQNGTFITEWKQFSRPSGLYIDKNDNLYVADSESESVSQNHNGWKRGIRVGSAKDGAVKYFVPDPETRTRAADNFTGTSAAEGVAVDAQGNIYGAEVGPKRVMKYTKRSGT
;
A
#
# COMPACT_ATOMS: atom_id res chain seq x y z
N MET A 1 10.36 -78.64 -52.87
CA MET A 1 9.50 -79.17 -51.86
C MET A 1 9.61 -78.26 -50.65
N SER A 2 8.93 -77.19 -50.61
CA SER A 2 7.62 -76.77 -50.12
C SER A 2 7.45 -77.10 -48.62
N ASP A 3 7.36 -76.13 -47.84
CA ASP A 3 6.14 -75.92 -47.06
C ASP A 3 6.16 -74.53 -46.36
N ALA A 4 5.19 -73.77 -46.70
CA ALA A 4 4.90 -72.50 -46.10
C ALA A 4 4.09 -72.68 -44.80
N ARG A 5 4.59 -72.14 -43.72
CA ARG A 5 3.77 -72.01 -42.48
C ARG A 5 3.39 -70.55 -42.31
N ARG A 6 2.10 -70.30 -42.44
CA ARG A 6 1.43 -69.05 -42.12
C ARG A 6 1.48 -68.81 -40.58
N ALA A 7 2.10 -67.72 -40.18
CA ALA A 7 1.98 -67.23 -38.80
C ALA A 7 0.90 -66.13 -38.79
N THR A 8 -0.19 -66.39 -38.09
CA THR A 8 -1.29 -65.47 -37.80
C THR A 8 -0.87 -64.50 -36.75
N GLN A 9 -0.69 -63.23 -37.05
CA GLN A 9 -0.45 -62.17 -36.09
C GLN A 9 -1.81 -61.67 -35.55
N PHE A 10 -2.02 -61.84 -34.23
CA PHE A 10 -3.09 -61.16 -33.50
C PHE A 10 -2.65 -59.75 -33.19
N VAL A 11 -3.33 -58.79 -33.78
CA VAL A 11 -3.17 -57.38 -33.45
C VAL A 11 -4.12 -57.07 -32.25
N LEU A 12 -3.53 -56.86 -31.08
CA LEU A 12 -4.25 -56.39 -29.90
C LEU A 12 -4.33 -54.88 -29.96
N ALA A 13 -5.49 -54.33 -30.30
CA ALA A 13 -5.74 -52.90 -30.28
C ALA A 13 -5.98 -52.49 -28.83
N ALA A 14 -4.99 -51.83 -28.21
CA ALA A 14 -5.16 -51.15 -26.92
C ALA A 14 -5.72 -49.75 -27.16
N THR A 15 -6.99 -49.53 -26.88
CA THR A 15 -7.63 -48.23 -26.86
C THR A 15 -7.17 -47.46 -25.61
N ILE A 16 -6.28 -46.51 -25.79
CA ILE A 16 -5.92 -45.53 -24.74
C ILE A 16 -7.02 -44.46 -24.72
N ALA A 17 -7.87 -44.49 -23.72
CA ALA A 17 -8.80 -43.42 -23.41
C ALA A 17 -8.00 -42.24 -22.80
N ALA A 18 -7.67 -41.24 -23.59
CA ALA A 18 -7.14 -39.97 -23.11
C ALA A 18 -8.27 -39.18 -22.43
N ALA A 19 -8.29 -39.17 -21.11
CA ALA A 19 -9.11 -38.26 -20.33
C ALA A 19 -8.55 -36.83 -20.52
N ALA A 20 -9.17 -36.06 -21.40
CA ALA A 20 -8.92 -34.63 -21.54
C ALA A 20 -9.42 -33.93 -20.28
N LEU A 21 -8.53 -33.69 -19.32
CA LEU A 21 -8.72 -32.72 -18.27
C LEU A 21 -8.84 -31.34 -18.95
N GLY A 22 -10.07 -30.84 -19.04
CA GLY A 22 -10.38 -29.51 -19.53
C GLY A 22 -9.79 -28.47 -18.56
N LEU A 23 -8.56 -28.07 -18.78
CA LEU A 23 -8.03 -26.84 -18.26
C LEU A 23 -8.80 -25.70 -18.94
N SER A 24 -9.87 -25.23 -18.31
CA SER A 24 -10.48 -23.97 -18.66
C SER A 24 -9.43 -22.88 -18.44
N ALA A 25 -8.79 -22.46 -19.52
CA ALA A 25 -7.98 -21.26 -19.52
C ALA A 25 -8.89 -20.11 -19.12
N VAL A 26 -8.76 -19.64 -17.89
CA VAL A 26 -9.40 -18.39 -17.45
C VAL A 26 -8.83 -17.32 -18.39
N LYS A 27 -9.66 -16.84 -19.32
CA LYS A 27 -9.32 -15.68 -20.14
C LYS A 27 -9.15 -14.52 -19.17
N VAL A 28 -7.90 -14.16 -18.89
CA VAL A 28 -7.56 -12.91 -18.23
C VAL A 28 -8.02 -11.82 -19.18
N ALA A 29 -9.15 -11.21 -18.89
CA ALA A 29 -9.62 -10.05 -19.63
C ALA A 29 -8.64 -8.91 -19.29
N THR A 30 -7.71 -8.60 -20.18
CA THR A 30 -6.96 -7.35 -20.12
C THR A 30 -7.98 -6.24 -20.31
N GLN A 31 -8.28 -5.54 -19.21
CA GLN A 31 -9.17 -4.39 -19.25
C GLN A 31 -8.46 -3.30 -20.07
N SER A 32 -9.08 -2.84 -21.15
CA SER A 32 -8.64 -1.65 -21.89
C SER A 32 -8.47 -0.47 -20.93
N ASP A 33 -7.66 0.53 -21.29
CA ASP A 33 -7.45 1.72 -20.45
C ASP A 33 -8.80 2.27 -19.99
N ALA A 34 -8.99 2.29 -18.67
CA ALA A 34 -10.24 2.74 -18.08
C ALA A 34 -10.42 4.24 -18.32
N LYS A 35 -11.65 4.66 -18.62
CA LYS A 35 -11.98 6.09 -18.69
C LYS A 35 -11.98 6.71 -17.29
N PRO A 36 -11.56 8.00 -17.18
CA PRO A 36 -11.62 8.73 -15.92
C PRO A 36 -13.03 8.72 -15.31
N THR A 37 -13.09 8.47 -14.01
CA THR A 37 -14.33 8.43 -13.21
C THR A 37 -14.52 9.72 -12.40
N ASN A 38 -14.08 10.85 -12.93
CA ASN A 38 -14.09 12.15 -12.24
C ASN A 38 -15.49 12.79 -12.10
N ASP A 39 -16.43 12.41 -12.97
CA ASP A 39 -17.77 12.99 -13.05
C ASP A 39 -18.81 12.24 -12.21
N LEU A 40 -18.36 11.23 -11.44
CA LEU A 40 -19.22 10.51 -10.53
C LEU A 40 -19.69 11.43 -9.37
N PRO A 41 -20.90 11.19 -8.81
CA PRO A 41 -21.41 12.02 -7.75
C PRO A 41 -20.51 12.00 -6.50
N ASN A 42 -20.35 13.17 -5.86
CA ASN A 42 -19.74 13.27 -4.55
C ASN A 42 -20.81 13.15 -3.46
N ALA A 43 -20.87 11.98 -2.84
CA ALA A 43 -21.82 11.68 -1.75
C ALA A 43 -21.33 12.12 -0.36
N PHE A 44 -20.19 12.83 -0.26
CA PHE A 44 -19.54 13.14 1.02
C PHE A 44 -19.31 14.64 1.20
N GLN A 45 -19.29 15.06 2.46
CA GLN A 45 -18.89 16.40 2.91
C GLN A 45 -17.60 16.29 3.69
N SER A 46 -16.60 17.11 3.34
CA SER A 46 -15.31 17.18 4.03
C SER A 46 -15.38 18.04 5.30
N HIS A 47 -14.63 17.62 6.31
CA HIS A 47 -14.45 18.35 7.57
C HIS A 47 -12.96 18.50 7.83
N GLU A 48 -12.48 19.73 7.73
CA GLU A 48 -11.10 20.09 8.08
C GLU A 48 -10.95 20.26 9.59
N ASN A 49 -9.74 20.09 10.08
CA ASN A 49 -9.40 20.32 11.49
C ASN A 49 -10.27 19.56 12.50
N TYR A 50 -10.78 18.39 12.09
CA TYR A 50 -11.59 17.53 12.95
C TYR A 50 -10.78 17.00 14.14
N PHE A 51 -9.57 16.51 13.88
CA PHE A 51 -8.68 15.97 14.91
C PHE A 51 -7.93 17.07 15.63
N LYS A 52 -7.87 16.99 16.97
CA LYS A 52 -7.24 17.97 17.84
C LYS A 52 -5.93 17.43 18.40
N LEU A 53 -4.82 18.00 17.95
CA LEU A 53 -3.51 17.77 18.53
C LEU A 53 -3.33 18.59 19.82
N PRO A 54 -2.44 18.18 20.73
CA PRO A 54 -2.04 18.98 21.88
C PRO A 54 -1.53 20.37 21.44
N GLU A 55 -1.65 21.34 22.34
CA GLU A 55 -1.12 22.68 22.14
C GLU A 55 0.37 22.66 21.76
N GLY A 56 0.75 23.47 20.79
CA GLY A 56 2.12 23.56 20.30
C GLY A 56 2.55 22.42 19.35
N ARG A 57 1.72 21.39 19.15
CA ARG A 57 1.99 20.31 18.19
C ARG A 57 1.30 20.58 16.86
N THR A 58 2.04 20.39 15.76
CA THR A 58 1.52 20.43 14.39
C THR A 58 1.57 19.05 13.76
N TRP A 59 0.70 18.81 12.78
CA TRP A 59 0.75 17.61 11.97
C TRP A 59 2.02 17.53 11.14
N GLY A 60 2.62 16.37 11.08
CA GLY A 60 3.58 15.98 10.04
C GLY A 60 2.89 15.40 8.82
N SER A 61 3.67 15.12 7.79
CA SER A 61 3.21 14.35 6.64
C SER A 61 2.63 13.02 7.12
N THR A 62 1.43 12.69 6.67
CA THR A 62 0.66 11.56 7.17
C THR A 62 0.14 10.74 6.00
N SER A 63 0.51 9.46 5.95
CA SER A 63 0.00 8.47 4.98
C SER A 63 -0.69 7.30 5.68
N ALA A 64 -0.53 7.18 6.99
CA ALA A 64 -0.98 6.06 7.80
C ALA A 64 -2.22 6.43 8.63
N VAL A 65 -3.38 5.87 8.29
CA VAL A 65 -4.63 5.99 9.03
C VAL A 65 -5.37 4.66 9.02
N GLU A 66 -5.88 4.23 10.18
CA GLU A 66 -6.62 2.97 10.32
C GLU A 66 -7.71 3.10 11.40
N ILE A 67 -8.75 2.28 11.26
CA ILE A 67 -9.83 2.23 12.25
C ILE A 67 -9.47 1.24 13.35
N ASP A 68 -9.68 1.66 14.57
CA ASP A 68 -9.55 0.79 15.74
C ASP A 68 -10.57 -0.37 15.69
N LYS A 69 -10.28 -1.45 16.36
CA LYS A 69 -11.16 -2.61 16.49
C LYS A 69 -12.57 -2.26 17.00
N ASP A 70 -12.72 -1.13 17.72
CA ASP A 70 -14.02 -0.64 18.18
C ASP A 70 -14.91 -0.12 17.03
N GLY A 71 -14.36 -0.01 15.82
CA GLY A 71 -15.03 0.47 14.61
C GLY A 71 -15.32 1.98 14.59
N LYS A 72 -14.73 2.75 15.49
CA LYS A 72 -15.05 4.18 15.70
C LYS A 72 -13.85 5.05 15.99
N SER A 73 -12.90 4.60 16.81
CA SER A 73 -11.66 5.31 17.13
C SER A 73 -10.68 5.16 15.97
N ILE A 74 -9.78 6.12 15.85
CA ILE A 74 -8.90 6.24 14.69
C ILE A 74 -7.44 6.22 15.15
N TRP A 75 -6.64 5.34 14.56
CA TRP A 75 -5.21 5.31 14.68
C TRP A 75 -4.56 6.07 13.52
N VAL A 76 -3.54 6.85 13.83
CA VAL A 76 -2.76 7.61 12.85
C VAL A 76 -1.29 7.47 13.19
N ALA A 77 -0.44 7.26 12.19
CA ALA A 77 0.99 7.44 12.37
C ALA A 77 1.47 8.61 11.48
N GLU A 78 2.14 9.61 12.11
CA GLU A 78 2.54 10.84 11.44
C GLU A 78 4.04 11.12 11.63
N ARG A 79 4.62 11.94 10.77
CA ARG A 79 6.06 12.17 10.68
C ARG A 79 6.52 13.38 11.50
N CYS A 80 6.14 13.42 12.80
CA CYS A 80 6.68 14.34 13.83
C CYS A 80 6.62 15.83 13.47
N GLY A 81 5.49 16.30 12.89
CA GLY A 81 5.34 17.70 12.46
C GLY A 81 6.09 18.05 11.16
N GLN A 82 6.88 17.13 10.63
CA GLN A 82 7.71 17.30 9.42
C GLN A 82 7.37 16.25 8.35
N ASN A 83 8.29 15.91 7.48
CA ASN A 83 8.21 14.76 6.56
C ASN A 83 9.16 13.62 6.95
N SER A 84 9.71 13.66 8.14
CA SER A 84 10.54 12.63 8.77
C SER A 84 10.66 12.93 10.25
N CYS A 85 10.74 11.89 11.08
CA CYS A 85 11.04 12.03 12.51
C CYS A 85 12.55 12.07 12.80
N LEU A 86 13.39 11.88 11.78
CA LEU A 86 14.83 12.05 11.84
C LEU A 86 15.22 13.38 11.20
N ASP A 87 15.85 14.24 11.97
CA ASP A 87 16.59 15.36 11.40
C ASP A 87 17.92 14.84 10.84
N ARG A 88 18.01 14.78 9.53
CA ARG A 88 19.18 14.27 8.82
C ARG A 88 20.42 15.15 8.95
N ALA A 89 20.26 16.42 9.29
CA ALA A 89 21.40 17.35 9.45
C ALA A 89 22.10 17.13 10.79
N SER A 90 21.33 16.95 11.86
CA SER A 90 21.87 16.71 13.21
C SER A 90 21.97 15.23 13.57
N GLY A 91 21.31 14.34 12.84
CA GLY A 91 21.17 12.91 13.17
C GLY A 91 20.25 12.66 14.37
N GLN A 92 19.49 13.66 14.82
CA GLN A 92 18.62 13.53 16.00
C GLN A 92 17.22 13.04 15.63
N MET A 93 16.74 12.08 16.41
CA MET A 93 15.36 11.64 16.36
C MET A 93 14.45 12.59 17.15
N SER A 94 13.26 12.84 16.62
CA SER A 94 12.22 13.57 17.32
C SER A 94 11.78 12.84 18.59
N SER A 95 11.54 13.59 19.67
CA SER A 95 10.95 13.07 20.91
C SER A 95 9.42 13.00 20.89
N LEU A 96 8.78 13.41 19.79
CA LEU A 96 7.32 13.36 19.67
C LEU A 96 6.84 11.91 19.50
N PRO A 97 5.74 11.49 20.18
CA PRO A 97 5.08 10.22 19.89
C PRO A 97 4.59 10.19 18.44
N VAL A 98 4.82 9.08 17.74
CA VAL A 98 4.57 8.94 16.30
C VAL A 98 3.19 8.35 16.03
N VAL A 99 2.76 7.39 16.86
CA VAL A 99 1.48 6.69 16.74
C VAL A 99 0.47 7.33 17.69
N LEU A 100 -0.65 7.76 17.14
CA LEU A 100 -1.68 8.54 17.81
C LEU A 100 -3.03 7.84 17.68
N LYS A 101 -3.79 7.76 18.79
CA LYS A 101 -5.18 7.29 18.80
C LYS A 101 -6.12 8.46 19.12
N PHE A 102 -7.11 8.63 18.28
CA PHE A 102 -8.17 9.61 18.47
C PHE A 102 -9.50 8.90 18.75
N ASP A 103 -10.29 9.45 19.66
CA ASP A 103 -11.66 9.01 19.86
C ASP A 103 -12.60 9.51 18.74
N PRO A 104 -13.86 9.03 18.71
CA PRO A 104 -14.80 9.45 17.66
C PRO A 104 -15.13 10.95 17.64
N SER A 105 -14.76 11.72 18.67
CA SER A 105 -14.91 13.19 18.71
C SER A 105 -13.72 13.92 18.08
N GLY A 106 -12.66 13.21 17.72
CA GLY A 106 -11.41 13.77 17.22
C GLY A 106 -10.43 14.19 18.32
N LYS A 107 -10.67 13.81 19.59
CA LYS A 107 -9.78 14.08 20.71
C LYS A 107 -8.67 13.03 20.78
N LEU A 108 -7.42 13.44 20.93
CA LEU A 108 -6.29 12.54 21.18
C LEU A 108 -6.46 11.86 22.54
N VAL A 109 -6.49 10.53 22.55
CA VAL A 109 -6.69 9.72 23.77
C VAL A 109 -5.49 8.85 24.12
N LYS A 110 -4.61 8.58 23.15
CA LYS A 110 -3.38 7.79 23.37
C LYS A 110 -2.31 8.15 22.36
N SER A 111 -1.04 8.05 22.76
CA SER A 111 0.10 8.21 21.85
C SER A 111 1.33 7.46 22.35
N PHE A 112 2.17 6.96 21.44
CA PHE A 112 3.41 6.26 21.76
C PHE A 112 4.41 6.27 20.57
N GLY A 113 5.56 5.61 20.72
CA GLY A 113 6.54 5.40 19.66
C GLY A 113 7.53 6.56 19.47
N ALA A 114 7.70 7.44 20.47
CA ALA A 114 8.70 8.51 20.42
C ALA A 114 10.11 7.97 20.20
N GLY A 115 10.85 8.54 19.24
CA GLY A 115 12.23 8.15 18.90
C GLY A 115 12.37 6.77 18.25
N MET A 116 11.26 6.10 17.90
CA MET A 116 11.29 4.74 17.36
C MET A 116 11.25 4.70 15.82
N LEU A 117 10.34 5.44 15.22
CA LEU A 117 10.06 5.40 13.79
C LEU A 117 10.62 6.66 13.12
N ILE A 118 11.21 6.48 11.95
CA ILE A 118 11.81 7.56 11.14
C ILE A 118 10.80 8.10 10.14
N PHE A 119 10.16 7.18 9.41
CA PHE A 119 9.26 7.49 8.32
C PHE A 119 8.07 6.54 8.31
N PRO A 120 7.16 6.67 9.31
CA PRO A 120 5.95 5.85 9.33
C PRO A 120 5.17 6.05 8.03
N HIS A 121 4.73 4.93 7.41
CA HIS A 121 4.11 4.98 6.10
C HIS A 121 2.75 4.27 6.05
N GLY A 122 2.67 2.98 6.38
CA GLY A 122 1.44 2.21 6.49
C GLY A 122 1.10 1.88 7.94
N ILE A 123 -0.16 1.67 8.23
CA ILE A 123 -0.67 1.26 9.55
C ILE A 123 -1.81 0.26 9.37
N PHE A 124 -1.89 -0.72 10.25
CA PHE A 124 -2.95 -1.71 10.30
C PHE A 124 -3.28 -2.09 11.74
N VAL A 125 -4.55 -2.31 12.05
CA VAL A 125 -5.00 -2.83 13.36
C VAL A 125 -5.47 -4.27 13.19
N ASP A 126 -4.79 -5.21 13.87
CA ASP A 126 -5.15 -6.61 13.76
C ASP A 126 -6.36 -6.98 14.66
N ARG A 127 -6.87 -8.21 14.49
CA ARG A 127 -8.03 -8.71 15.26
C ARG A 127 -7.82 -8.73 16.78
N ASP A 128 -6.57 -8.73 17.22
CA ASP A 128 -6.20 -8.75 18.64
C ASP A 128 -5.92 -7.33 19.18
N ASP A 129 -6.32 -6.30 18.39
CA ASP A 129 -6.17 -4.87 18.69
C ASP A 129 -4.71 -4.39 18.68
N ASN A 130 -3.78 -5.16 18.11
CA ASN A 130 -2.41 -4.70 17.98
C ASN A 130 -2.25 -3.79 16.76
N VAL A 131 -1.40 -2.79 16.92
CA VAL A 131 -1.13 -1.77 15.90
C VAL A 131 0.16 -2.11 15.17
N TRP A 132 0.06 -2.31 13.86
CA TRP A 132 1.20 -2.55 12.99
C TRP A 132 1.56 -1.27 12.24
N VAL A 133 2.85 -0.96 12.15
CA VAL A 133 3.33 0.24 11.44
C VAL A 133 4.57 -0.10 10.64
N THR A 134 4.58 0.33 9.37
CA THR A 134 5.78 0.26 8.53
C THR A 134 6.64 1.51 8.74
N ASP A 135 7.97 1.34 8.74
CA ASP A 135 8.94 2.43 8.76
C ASP A 135 9.76 2.43 7.46
N GLY A 136 9.43 3.34 6.56
CA GLY A 136 9.90 3.36 5.18
C GLY A 136 11.29 3.96 4.95
N GLN A 137 12.02 4.38 5.98
CA GLN A 137 13.39 4.90 5.85
C GLN A 137 14.27 4.43 7.00
N ASP A 138 15.58 4.44 6.80
CA ASP A 138 16.58 4.13 7.84
C ASP A 138 17.33 5.39 8.32
N ASP A 139 18.09 5.24 9.40
CA ASP A 139 18.92 6.28 10.01
C ASP A 139 20.38 6.29 9.48
N ALA A 140 20.71 5.48 8.49
CA ALA A 140 22.06 5.48 7.95
C ALA A 140 22.48 6.87 7.49
N PRO A 141 23.74 7.26 7.70
CA PRO A 141 24.26 8.51 7.18
C PRO A 141 24.01 8.65 5.67
N LEU A 142 23.63 9.84 5.23
CA LEU A 142 23.52 10.08 3.79
C LEU A 142 24.91 9.90 3.16
N PRO A 143 25.02 9.27 1.98
CA PRO A 143 26.28 9.22 1.27
C PRO A 143 26.83 10.66 1.13
N GLN A 144 28.10 10.88 1.50
CA GLN A 144 28.76 12.15 1.19
C GLN A 144 28.68 12.34 -0.32
N ARG A 145 28.28 13.53 -0.77
CA ARG A 145 28.26 13.85 -2.20
C ARG A 145 29.68 13.68 -2.71
N GLY A 146 29.94 12.58 -3.41
CA GLY A 146 31.15 12.47 -4.22
C GLY A 146 31.15 13.56 -5.29
N ALA A 147 32.34 13.93 -5.78
CA ALA A 147 32.50 14.92 -6.82
C ALA A 147 31.69 14.66 -8.11
N ASP A 148 31.05 13.54 -8.24
CA ASP A 148 30.32 13.05 -9.41
C ASP A 148 28.83 13.43 -9.47
N GLY A 149 28.36 14.37 -8.61
CA GLY A 149 27.04 15.00 -8.79
C GLY A 149 25.79 14.11 -8.68
N GLY A 150 25.93 12.86 -8.24
CA GLY A 150 24.81 11.93 -8.06
C GLY A 150 23.84 12.42 -6.98
N ARG A 151 22.61 12.73 -7.36
CA ARG A 151 21.55 13.16 -6.46
C ARG A 151 21.22 12.04 -5.47
N ALA A 152 21.64 12.23 -4.21
CA ALA A 152 21.10 11.46 -3.10
C ALA A 152 19.69 11.98 -2.78
N GLY A 153 18.68 11.12 -2.85
CA GLY A 153 17.35 11.35 -2.30
C GLY A 153 16.51 12.42 -3.00
N GLY A 154 15.97 12.11 -4.11
CA GLY A 154 14.94 12.87 -4.79
C GLY A 154 14.61 12.14 -6.07
N GLY A 155 13.35 11.89 -6.33
CA GLY A 155 12.80 11.13 -7.44
C GLY A 155 13.76 10.80 -8.58
N ARG A 156 14.16 9.54 -8.66
CA ARG A 156 14.85 9.03 -9.85
C ARG A 156 13.95 9.24 -11.05
N ALA A 157 14.55 9.63 -12.17
CA ALA A 157 13.85 9.60 -13.43
C ALA A 157 13.30 8.18 -13.66
N ARG A 158 12.04 8.08 -14.09
CA ARG A 158 11.34 6.84 -14.37
C ARG A 158 12.16 6.00 -15.36
N GLY A 159 12.56 4.78 -14.97
CA GLY A 159 13.20 3.83 -15.87
C GLY A 159 14.60 3.35 -15.50
N GLU A 160 15.27 3.92 -14.50
CA GLU A 160 16.53 3.36 -14.02
C GLU A 160 16.30 2.39 -12.87
N ALA A 161 16.33 1.09 -13.18
CA ALA A 161 16.49 0.06 -12.17
C ALA A 161 17.82 0.29 -11.40
N PRO A 162 17.88 0.02 -10.07
CA PRO A 162 19.13 0.10 -9.33
C PRO A 162 20.16 -0.82 -10.01
N SER A 163 21.31 -0.30 -10.31
CA SER A 163 22.43 -1.07 -10.84
C SER A 163 23.05 -1.89 -9.71
N GLY A 164 22.57 -3.12 -9.50
CA GLY A 164 23.14 -4.07 -8.54
C GLY A 164 22.23 -4.43 -7.36
N PRO A 165 22.61 -5.42 -6.54
CA PRO A 165 21.84 -5.81 -5.37
C PRO A 165 21.82 -4.68 -4.35
N ILE A 166 20.63 -4.29 -3.88
CA ILE A 166 20.47 -3.40 -2.74
C ILE A 166 20.92 -4.16 -1.50
N GLY A 167 22.08 -3.78 -0.96
CA GLY A 167 22.57 -4.25 0.32
C GLY A 167 22.15 -3.33 1.48
N PRO A 168 22.27 -3.80 2.74
CA PRO A 168 21.97 -2.96 3.90
C PRO A 168 22.91 -1.76 3.94
N ARG A 169 22.34 -0.59 4.22
CA ARG A 169 23.12 0.65 4.29
C ARG A 169 24.01 0.64 5.54
N PRO A 170 25.34 0.87 5.38
CA PRO A 170 26.27 0.88 6.51
C PRO A 170 25.88 1.95 7.54
N GLY A 171 25.94 1.59 8.83
CA GLY A 171 25.62 2.48 9.93
C GLY A 171 24.14 2.64 10.26
N ALA A 172 23.25 1.96 9.52
CA ALA A 172 21.85 1.92 9.89
C ALA A 172 21.65 1.16 11.21
N THR A 173 20.90 1.75 12.13
CA THR A 173 20.53 1.14 13.41
C THR A 173 19.01 0.99 13.57
N LYS A 174 18.22 1.70 12.73
CA LYS A 174 16.75 1.72 12.73
C LYS A 174 16.21 1.86 11.32
N GLY A 175 14.91 1.56 11.21
CA GLY A 175 14.12 1.81 10.00
C GLY A 175 14.25 0.76 8.91
N ASN A 176 13.46 0.92 7.85
CA ASN A 176 13.18 -0.10 6.87
C ASN A 176 12.67 -1.40 7.54
N GLN A 177 11.77 -1.26 8.50
CA GLN A 177 11.23 -2.34 9.34
C GLN A 177 9.72 -2.22 9.48
N VAL A 178 9.10 -3.29 9.95
CA VAL A 178 7.68 -3.32 10.31
C VAL A 178 7.57 -3.68 11.79
N TYR A 179 6.82 -2.88 12.54
CA TYR A 179 6.64 -3.06 13.97
C TYR A 179 5.20 -3.46 14.28
N LYS A 180 5.05 -4.44 15.18
CA LYS A 180 3.79 -4.76 15.86
C LYS A 180 3.85 -4.20 17.27
N PHE A 181 2.90 -3.34 17.61
CA PHE A 181 2.73 -2.80 18.95
C PHE A 181 1.49 -3.37 19.63
N SER A 182 1.54 -3.55 20.96
CA SER A 182 0.31 -3.67 21.73
C SER A 182 -0.49 -2.34 21.67
N PRO A 183 -1.78 -2.33 22.01
CA PRO A 183 -2.56 -1.09 22.11
C PRO A 183 -1.96 -0.03 23.03
N ASP A 184 -1.06 -0.44 23.95
CA ASP A 184 -0.37 0.45 24.88
C ASP A 184 1.05 0.86 24.42
N GLY A 185 1.44 0.47 23.19
CA GLY A 185 2.69 0.88 22.58
C GLY A 185 3.91 0.01 22.93
N LYS A 186 3.72 -1.17 23.53
CA LYS A 186 4.82 -2.14 23.73
C LYS A 186 5.09 -2.83 22.41
N VAL A 187 6.36 -2.88 21.98
CA VAL A 187 6.77 -3.68 20.81
C VAL A 187 6.58 -5.16 21.12
N LEU A 188 5.80 -5.85 20.30
CA LEU A 188 5.52 -7.29 20.39
C LEU A 188 6.29 -8.09 19.34
N LEU A 189 6.51 -7.49 18.16
CA LEU A 189 7.26 -8.11 17.06
C LEU A 189 7.91 -7.01 16.20
N THR A 190 9.08 -7.30 15.67
CA THR A 190 9.74 -6.50 14.64
C THR A 190 10.09 -7.41 13.47
N LEU A 191 9.63 -7.05 12.27
CA LEU A 191 10.01 -7.70 11.03
C LEU A 191 11.07 -6.85 10.32
N GLY A 192 12.01 -7.52 9.67
CA GLY A 192 13.10 -6.88 8.93
C GLY A 192 14.26 -6.44 9.83
N LYS A 193 15.37 -6.12 9.16
CA LYS A 193 16.60 -5.59 9.77
C LYS A 193 16.86 -4.17 9.29
N PRO A 194 17.51 -3.31 10.08
CA PRO A 194 17.86 -1.95 9.67
C PRO A 194 18.70 -1.90 8.38
N GLY A 195 18.57 -0.81 7.63
CA GLY A 195 19.47 -0.48 6.52
C GLY A 195 18.94 -0.82 5.13
N GLY A 196 17.89 -1.59 5.03
CA GLY A 196 17.23 -1.89 3.75
C GLY A 196 18.04 -2.74 2.78
N ALA A 197 17.48 -3.85 2.30
CA ALA A 197 18.12 -4.73 1.32
C ALA A 197 17.09 -5.54 0.54
N ALA A 198 17.56 -6.28 -0.49
CA ALA A 198 16.73 -7.19 -1.27
C ALA A 198 16.51 -8.55 -0.61
N ALA A 199 17.34 -8.95 0.36
CA ALA A 199 17.19 -10.25 1.04
C ALA A 199 15.88 -10.30 1.85
N PRO A 200 15.24 -11.48 2.00
CA PRO A 200 13.90 -11.59 2.61
C PRO A 200 13.84 -11.27 4.11
N ASP A 201 14.96 -11.16 4.79
CA ASP A 201 15.08 -10.70 6.17
C ASP A 201 15.32 -9.16 6.27
N TYR A 202 15.22 -8.45 5.15
CA TYR A 202 15.25 -7.00 5.04
C TYR A 202 14.05 -6.49 4.26
N PHE A 203 13.68 -5.24 4.50
CA PHE A 203 12.82 -4.46 3.62
C PHE A 203 13.60 -3.31 3.00
N TYR A 204 13.12 -2.80 1.87
CA TYR A 204 13.57 -1.55 1.31
C TYR A 204 12.38 -0.65 1.05
N GLN A 205 12.19 0.32 1.94
CA GLN A 205 11.03 1.22 1.94
C GLN A 205 9.69 0.46 1.96
N PRO A 206 9.40 -0.28 3.05
CA PRO A 206 8.09 -0.94 3.20
C PRO A 206 6.99 0.12 3.22
N ASN A 207 5.99 -0.09 2.36
CA ASN A 207 4.88 0.84 2.18
C ASN A 207 3.75 0.53 3.14
N ASP A 208 3.24 -0.68 3.10
CA ASP A 208 2.04 -1.05 3.83
C ASP A 208 2.15 -2.45 4.42
N VAL A 209 1.34 -2.72 5.43
CA VAL A 209 1.25 -3.99 6.13
C VAL A 209 -0.22 -4.36 6.32
N LEU A 210 -0.54 -5.64 6.12
CA LEU A 210 -1.86 -6.20 6.32
C LEU A 210 -1.76 -7.55 7.02
N VAL A 211 -2.62 -7.80 8.01
CA VAL A 211 -2.71 -9.11 8.67
C VAL A 211 -4.03 -9.78 8.29
N ALA A 212 -3.93 -10.91 7.61
CA ALA A 212 -5.09 -11.70 7.20
C ALA A 212 -5.82 -12.32 8.39
N PRO A 213 -7.08 -12.76 8.21
CA PRO A 213 -7.85 -13.40 9.27
C PRO A 213 -7.23 -14.66 9.88
N ASN A 214 -6.37 -15.38 9.14
CA ASN A 214 -5.64 -16.55 9.65
C ASN A 214 -4.34 -16.18 10.40
N GLY A 215 -3.99 -14.89 10.43
CA GLY A 215 -2.78 -14.35 11.04
C GLY A 215 -1.59 -14.21 10.11
N ASP A 216 -1.67 -14.63 8.85
CA ASP A 216 -0.60 -14.38 7.88
C ASP A 216 -0.43 -12.88 7.66
N ILE A 217 0.84 -12.44 7.57
CA ILE A 217 1.21 -11.04 7.46
C ILE A 217 1.69 -10.79 6.03
N PHE A 218 1.17 -9.73 5.41
CA PHE A 218 1.59 -9.28 4.09
C PHE A 218 2.22 -7.90 4.21
N VAL A 219 3.36 -7.69 3.52
CA VAL A 219 4.05 -6.39 3.46
C VAL A 219 4.30 -6.05 2.01
N SER A 220 3.92 -4.85 1.59
CA SER A 220 4.28 -4.29 0.28
C SER A 220 5.52 -3.42 0.40
N GLU A 221 6.42 -3.47 -0.59
CA GLU A 221 7.58 -2.59 -0.66
C GLU A 221 7.92 -2.17 -2.08
N GLY A 222 8.47 -0.98 -2.24
CA GLY A 222 8.83 -0.44 -3.55
C GLY A 222 8.66 1.07 -3.70
N HIS A 223 8.55 1.83 -2.62
CA HIS A 223 8.27 3.27 -2.65
C HIS A 223 9.31 4.09 -3.46
N GLY A 224 10.56 3.74 -3.39
CA GLY A 224 11.65 4.51 -3.98
C GLY A 224 12.44 3.79 -5.06
N ALA A 225 11.80 3.03 -5.97
CA ALA A 225 12.46 2.21 -6.99
C ALA A 225 13.31 1.07 -6.40
N GLY A 226 12.83 0.46 -5.32
CA GLY A 226 13.45 -0.69 -4.70
C GLY A 226 12.89 -2.02 -5.23
N ASN A 227 12.62 -2.93 -4.32
CA ASN A 227 12.33 -4.33 -4.64
C ASN A 227 11.02 -4.59 -5.40
N ASN A 228 10.01 -3.74 -5.32
CA ASN A 228 8.70 -3.90 -6.01
C ASN A 228 8.10 -5.30 -5.81
N ARG A 229 7.92 -5.71 -4.58
CA ARG A 229 7.41 -7.05 -4.22
C ARG A 229 6.41 -7.00 -3.06
N ILE A 230 5.72 -8.12 -2.89
CA ILE A 230 4.91 -8.43 -1.71
C ILE A 230 5.61 -9.57 -0.96
N LEU A 231 5.79 -9.41 0.35
CA LEU A 231 6.32 -10.45 1.21
C LEU A 231 5.19 -11.02 2.09
N LYS A 232 5.22 -12.32 2.29
CA LYS A 232 4.30 -13.05 3.16
C LYS A 232 5.06 -13.70 4.31
N PHE A 233 4.55 -13.50 5.53
CA PHE A 233 5.06 -14.12 6.75
C PHE A 233 3.91 -14.86 7.47
N ASP A 234 4.23 -15.84 8.29
CA ASP A 234 3.28 -16.44 9.20
C ASP A 234 3.00 -15.52 10.41
N LYS A 235 2.02 -15.89 11.24
CA LYS A 235 1.62 -15.14 12.44
C LYS A 235 2.75 -14.92 13.47
N THR A 236 3.85 -15.67 13.37
CA THR A 236 5.01 -15.54 14.26
C THR A 236 6.07 -14.61 13.68
N GLY A 237 5.90 -14.15 12.45
CA GLY A 237 6.86 -13.34 11.70
C GLY A 237 7.89 -14.15 10.93
N LYS A 238 7.71 -15.46 10.80
CA LYS A 238 8.59 -16.30 9.98
C LYS A 238 8.24 -16.09 8.50
N PHE A 239 9.27 -15.80 7.70
CA PHE A 239 9.13 -15.64 6.25
C PHE A 239 8.58 -16.91 5.59
N ILE A 240 7.59 -16.77 4.73
CA ILE A 240 6.98 -17.85 3.94
C ILE A 240 7.43 -17.74 2.49
N LYS A 241 7.16 -16.60 1.86
CA LYS A 241 7.46 -16.35 0.44
C LYS A 241 7.38 -14.88 0.08
N GLU A 242 7.81 -14.56 -1.14
CA GLU A 242 7.60 -13.27 -1.78
C GLU A 242 7.21 -13.47 -3.25
N TRP A 243 6.63 -12.44 -3.85
CA TRP A 243 6.38 -12.36 -5.28
C TRP A 243 6.39 -10.92 -5.76
N GLY A 244 6.59 -10.75 -7.05
CA GLY A 244 6.68 -9.45 -7.69
C GLY A 244 8.10 -9.06 -8.05
N LYS A 245 8.19 -8.16 -9.01
CA LYS A 245 9.39 -7.49 -9.50
C LYS A 245 8.97 -6.22 -10.22
N LEU A 246 9.90 -5.33 -10.52
CA LEU A 246 9.61 -4.15 -11.34
C LEU A 246 9.07 -4.56 -12.71
N GLY A 247 7.93 -4.00 -13.09
CA GLY A 247 7.31 -4.22 -14.38
C GLY A 247 5.83 -3.84 -14.41
N SER A 248 5.16 -4.16 -15.52
CA SER A 248 3.74 -3.83 -15.76
C SER A 248 2.87 -5.03 -16.13
N GLY A 249 3.43 -6.24 -16.22
CA GLY A 249 2.68 -7.47 -16.43
C GLY A 249 1.90 -7.93 -15.20
N PRO A 250 1.07 -8.98 -15.31
CA PRO A 250 0.42 -9.61 -14.17
C PRO A 250 1.45 -10.10 -13.14
N GLY A 251 1.29 -9.70 -11.87
CA GLY A 251 2.24 -10.04 -10.80
C GLY A 251 3.55 -9.25 -10.82
N GLU A 252 3.76 -8.34 -11.77
CA GLU A 252 4.82 -7.34 -11.74
C GLU A 252 4.27 -6.04 -11.17
N PHE A 253 5.12 -5.22 -10.53
CA PHE A 253 4.71 -3.99 -9.87
C PHE A 253 5.64 -2.82 -10.22
N ASP A 254 5.10 -1.60 -10.15
CA ASP A 254 5.87 -0.37 -10.09
C ASP A 254 5.34 0.48 -8.92
N GLY A 255 5.97 0.34 -7.77
CA GLY A 255 5.56 0.97 -6.52
C GLY A 255 4.28 0.37 -5.92
N PRO A 256 4.28 -0.92 -5.49
CA PRO A 256 3.14 -1.49 -4.76
C PRO A 256 3.01 -0.76 -3.42
N HIS A 257 1.95 0.04 -3.29
CA HIS A 257 1.87 1.11 -2.30
C HIS A 257 0.91 0.83 -1.15
N ALA A 258 -0.19 0.15 -1.40
CA ALA A 258 -1.22 -0.13 -0.39
C ALA A 258 -1.74 -1.56 -0.53
N LEU A 259 -2.21 -2.11 0.58
CA LEU A 259 -2.79 -3.44 0.69
C LEU A 259 -4.20 -3.36 1.28
N ALA A 260 -5.12 -4.17 0.76
CA ALA A 260 -6.41 -4.43 1.39
C ALA A 260 -6.84 -5.87 1.14
N MET A 261 -7.78 -6.39 1.93
CA MET A 261 -8.30 -7.74 1.77
C MET A 261 -9.83 -7.72 1.85
N ASP A 262 -10.48 -8.41 0.92
CA ASP A 262 -11.95 -8.53 0.92
C ASP A 262 -12.44 -9.70 1.80
N SER A 263 -13.76 -9.80 1.96
CA SER A 263 -14.39 -10.85 2.77
C SER A 263 -14.15 -12.27 2.23
N ARG A 264 -13.72 -12.42 0.97
CA ARG A 264 -13.35 -13.68 0.34
C ARG A 264 -11.86 -14.03 0.52
N GLY A 265 -11.10 -13.17 1.20
CA GLY A 265 -9.67 -13.35 1.43
C GLY A 265 -8.81 -13.05 0.20
N ARG A 266 -9.31 -12.31 -0.80
CA ARG A 266 -8.50 -11.84 -1.91
C ARG A 266 -7.67 -10.64 -1.48
N LEU A 267 -6.39 -10.64 -1.84
CA LEU A 267 -5.45 -9.56 -1.57
C LEU A 267 -5.48 -8.55 -2.73
N PHE A 268 -5.78 -7.30 -2.40
CA PHE A 268 -5.76 -6.16 -3.31
C PHE A 268 -4.46 -5.40 -3.11
N VAL A 269 -3.72 -5.17 -4.18
CA VAL A 269 -2.45 -4.45 -4.18
C VAL A 269 -2.57 -3.20 -5.03
N GLY A 270 -2.40 -2.04 -4.43
CA GLY A 270 -2.33 -0.77 -5.13
C GLY A 270 -1.00 -0.62 -5.86
N ASP A 271 -0.95 -0.95 -7.15
CA ASP A 271 0.21 -0.83 -8.02
C ASP A 271 0.26 0.59 -8.59
N ARG A 272 0.75 1.52 -7.74
CA ARG A 272 0.54 2.96 -7.87
C ARG A 272 1.07 3.55 -9.18
N ASN A 273 2.30 3.26 -9.55
CA ASN A 273 2.90 3.85 -10.75
C ASN A 273 2.38 3.23 -12.04
N ASN A 274 1.79 2.03 -11.97
CA ASN A 274 1.06 1.40 -13.07
C ASN A 274 -0.41 1.83 -13.13
N ASN A 275 -0.88 2.70 -12.22
CA ASN A 275 -2.24 3.22 -12.18
C ASN A 275 -3.31 2.10 -12.18
N ARG A 276 -3.11 1.08 -11.34
CA ARG A 276 -4.01 -0.09 -11.26
C ARG A 276 -4.03 -0.70 -9.85
N ILE A 277 -5.07 -1.46 -9.59
CA ILE A 277 -5.12 -2.40 -8.47
C ILE A 277 -4.94 -3.80 -9.07
N GLN A 278 -4.00 -4.59 -8.56
CA GLN A 278 -3.92 -6.00 -8.87
C GLN A 278 -4.53 -6.83 -7.73
N ILE A 279 -5.23 -7.89 -8.07
CA ILE A 279 -5.95 -8.76 -7.12
C ILE A 279 -5.35 -10.17 -7.19
N PHE A 280 -5.02 -10.71 -6.02
CA PHE A 280 -4.38 -12.02 -5.86
C PHE A 280 -5.15 -12.90 -4.87
N ASP A 281 -4.92 -14.20 -4.94
CA ASP A 281 -5.15 -15.05 -3.78
C ASP A 281 -4.04 -14.85 -2.71
N GLN A 282 -4.21 -15.42 -1.53
CA GLN A 282 -3.23 -15.30 -0.44
C GLN A 282 -1.91 -16.07 -0.69
N ASN A 283 -1.81 -16.80 -1.79
CA ASN A 283 -0.58 -17.46 -2.24
C ASN A 283 0.14 -16.68 -3.34
N GLY A 284 -0.36 -15.47 -3.68
CA GLY A 284 0.23 -14.63 -4.71
C GLY A 284 -0.14 -15.03 -6.13
N THR A 285 -1.16 -15.88 -6.33
CA THR A 285 -1.68 -16.18 -7.65
C THR A 285 -2.51 -15.00 -8.16
N PHE A 286 -2.13 -14.45 -9.30
CA PHE A 286 -2.85 -13.34 -9.92
C PHE A 286 -4.28 -13.78 -10.33
N ILE A 287 -5.27 -12.96 -9.99
CA ILE A 287 -6.68 -13.18 -10.33
C ILE A 287 -7.13 -12.22 -11.42
N THR A 288 -6.94 -10.91 -11.22
CA THR A 288 -7.35 -9.85 -12.16
C THR A 288 -6.70 -8.52 -11.81
N GLU A 289 -6.90 -7.51 -12.66
CA GLU A 289 -6.50 -6.12 -12.39
C GLU A 289 -7.65 -5.15 -12.65
N TRP A 290 -7.64 -4.00 -11.95
CA TRP A 290 -8.60 -2.92 -12.10
C TRP A 290 -7.91 -1.59 -12.27
N LYS A 291 -8.27 -0.84 -13.33
CA LYS A 291 -7.71 0.48 -13.65
C LYS A 291 -8.69 1.63 -13.38
N GLN A 292 -9.98 1.33 -13.20
CA GLN A 292 -11.05 2.33 -13.03
C GLN A 292 -11.04 3.08 -11.71
N PHE A 293 -10.12 2.73 -10.80
CA PHE A 293 -9.93 3.42 -9.53
C PHE A 293 -8.78 4.43 -9.54
N SER A 294 -8.21 4.74 -10.70
CA SER A 294 -7.11 5.69 -10.87
C SER A 294 -5.77 5.18 -10.32
N ARG A 295 -5.00 6.07 -9.68
CA ARG A 295 -3.65 5.85 -9.15
C ARG A 295 -3.71 5.53 -7.65
N PRO A 296 -3.73 4.25 -7.25
CA PRO A 296 -4.01 3.86 -5.87
C PRO A 296 -2.81 4.15 -4.95
N SER A 297 -2.89 5.24 -4.19
CA SER A 297 -1.98 5.55 -3.09
C SER A 297 -2.39 4.84 -1.81
N GLY A 298 -3.69 4.79 -1.50
CA GLY A 298 -4.26 4.08 -0.35
C GLY A 298 -5.44 3.20 -0.75
N LEU A 299 -5.61 2.08 -0.06
CA LEU A 299 -6.72 1.14 -0.22
C LEU A 299 -7.35 0.85 1.14
N TYR A 300 -8.67 0.79 1.17
CA TYR A 300 -9.43 0.26 2.31
C TYR A 300 -10.64 -0.52 1.81
N ILE A 301 -10.91 -1.67 2.40
CA ILE A 301 -12.12 -2.45 2.12
C ILE A 301 -12.87 -2.65 3.43
N ASP A 302 -14.13 -2.17 3.47
CA ASP A 302 -14.96 -2.31 4.65
C ASP A 302 -15.61 -3.73 4.74
N LYS A 303 -16.27 -4.00 5.88
CA LYS A 303 -16.94 -5.29 6.14
C LYS A 303 -18.06 -5.66 5.14
N ASN A 304 -18.51 -4.71 4.31
CA ASN A 304 -19.54 -4.91 3.29
C ASN A 304 -18.94 -5.09 1.89
N ASP A 305 -17.58 -5.18 1.80
CA ASP A 305 -16.82 -5.18 0.56
C ASP A 305 -16.98 -3.88 -0.26
N ASN A 306 -17.22 -2.74 0.37
CA ASN A 306 -17.01 -1.47 -0.28
C ASN A 306 -15.51 -1.17 -0.32
N LEU A 307 -15.03 -0.76 -1.50
CA LEU A 307 -13.63 -0.42 -1.76
C LEU A 307 -13.47 1.10 -1.82
N TYR A 308 -12.54 1.62 -1.05
CA TYR A 308 -12.14 3.01 -1.00
C TYR A 308 -10.71 3.15 -1.48
N VAL A 309 -10.48 4.00 -2.48
CA VAL A 309 -9.18 4.16 -3.13
C VAL A 309 -8.79 5.63 -3.14
N ALA A 310 -7.72 5.95 -2.43
CA ALA A 310 -7.13 7.28 -2.39
C ALA A 310 -6.14 7.48 -3.54
N ASP A 311 -6.19 8.63 -4.18
CA ASP A 311 -5.28 9.09 -5.23
C ASP A 311 -4.76 10.49 -4.87
N SER A 312 -3.52 10.57 -4.42
CA SER A 312 -2.88 11.80 -3.97
C SER A 312 -2.02 12.49 -5.03
N GLU A 313 -1.87 11.91 -6.23
CA GLU A 313 -0.80 12.29 -7.15
C GLU A 313 -1.22 12.56 -8.60
N SER A 314 -2.41 12.15 -9.04
CA SER A 314 -2.87 12.40 -10.42
C SER A 314 -2.85 13.90 -10.74
N GLU A 315 -2.43 14.27 -11.96
CA GLU A 315 -2.27 15.65 -12.44
C GLU A 315 -1.29 16.53 -11.60
N SER A 316 -0.49 15.92 -10.72
CA SER A 316 0.54 16.66 -9.98
C SER A 316 1.90 15.94 -10.00
N VAL A 317 2.18 15.03 -9.08
CA VAL A 317 3.39 14.21 -9.06
C VAL A 317 3.42 13.26 -10.26
N SER A 318 2.29 12.60 -10.56
CA SER A 318 2.16 11.69 -11.70
C SER A 318 2.16 12.45 -13.02
N GLN A 319 2.96 11.96 -13.98
CA GLN A 319 3.06 12.53 -15.34
C GLN A 319 2.40 11.65 -16.41
N ASN A 320 1.93 10.48 -16.04
CA ASN A 320 1.43 9.47 -16.98
C ASN A 320 -0.03 9.09 -16.72
N HIS A 321 -0.77 9.94 -16.04
CA HIS A 321 -2.16 9.69 -15.69
C HIS A 321 -3.03 10.91 -16.01
N ASN A 322 -2.90 11.40 -17.25
CA ASN A 322 -3.60 12.61 -17.71
C ASN A 322 -5.11 12.41 -17.74
N GLY A 323 -5.84 13.45 -17.34
CA GLY A 323 -7.29 13.46 -17.31
C GLY A 323 -7.92 12.78 -16.09
N TRP A 324 -7.13 12.17 -15.20
CA TRP A 324 -7.59 11.65 -13.92
C TRP A 324 -7.32 12.67 -12.82
N LYS A 325 -8.32 12.92 -11.96
CA LYS A 325 -8.20 13.86 -10.84
C LYS A 325 -7.89 13.16 -9.53
N ARG A 326 -7.12 13.84 -8.68
CA ARG A 326 -6.87 13.44 -7.28
C ARG A 326 -8.16 13.41 -6.48
N GLY A 327 -8.20 12.56 -5.47
CA GLY A 327 -9.33 12.39 -4.55
C GLY A 327 -9.55 10.96 -4.13
N ILE A 328 -10.72 10.64 -3.59
CA ILE A 328 -11.06 9.30 -3.12
C ILE A 328 -12.17 8.72 -4.00
N ARG A 329 -11.93 7.56 -4.58
CA ARG A 329 -12.94 6.78 -5.32
C ARG A 329 -13.53 5.71 -4.42
N VAL A 330 -14.86 5.64 -4.41
CA VAL A 330 -15.60 4.66 -3.63
C VAL A 330 -16.36 3.73 -4.56
N GLY A 331 -16.22 2.44 -4.35
CA GLY A 331 -16.82 1.42 -5.21
C GLY A 331 -17.01 0.10 -4.51
N SER A 332 -16.94 -1.00 -5.25
CA SER A 332 -17.20 -2.35 -4.77
C SER A 332 -15.98 -3.25 -5.00
N ALA A 333 -15.52 -3.91 -3.94
CA ALA A 333 -14.50 -4.95 -4.03
C ALA A 333 -15.02 -6.24 -4.67
N LYS A 334 -16.35 -6.40 -4.83
CA LYS A 334 -16.95 -7.62 -5.41
C LYS A 334 -16.75 -7.69 -6.92
N ASP A 335 -16.92 -6.56 -7.61
CA ASP A 335 -16.99 -6.46 -9.07
C ASP A 335 -16.21 -5.28 -9.68
N GLY A 336 -15.64 -4.40 -8.85
CA GLY A 336 -14.87 -3.24 -9.30
C GLY A 336 -15.72 -2.04 -9.77
N ALA A 337 -17.03 -2.05 -9.55
CA ALA A 337 -17.88 -0.91 -9.91
C ALA A 337 -17.53 0.32 -9.07
N VAL A 338 -17.18 1.45 -9.71
CA VAL A 338 -16.96 2.74 -9.03
C VAL A 338 -18.29 3.49 -8.95
N LYS A 339 -18.64 3.98 -7.76
CA LYS A 339 -19.95 4.60 -7.48
C LYS A 339 -19.86 6.09 -7.18
N TYR A 340 -18.82 6.51 -6.45
CA TYR A 340 -18.65 7.88 -6.01
C TYR A 340 -17.21 8.35 -6.22
N PHE A 341 -17.05 9.65 -6.42
CA PHE A 341 -15.77 10.33 -6.41
C PHE A 341 -15.82 11.53 -5.46
N VAL A 342 -14.94 11.52 -4.47
CA VAL A 342 -14.72 12.64 -3.54
C VAL A 342 -13.50 13.40 -4.06
N PRO A 343 -13.67 14.55 -4.74
CA PRO A 343 -12.55 15.26 -5.34
C PRO A 343 -11.66 15.90 -4.28
N ASP A 344 -10.38 16.05 -4.62
CA ASP A 344 -9.45 16.87 -3.88
C ASP A 344 -9.92 18.35 -3.92
N PRO A 345 -9.95 19.08 -2.80
CA PRO A 345 -10.18 20.51 -2.81
C PRO A 345 -9.06 21.31 -3.48
N GLU A 346 -7.83 20.78 -3.56
CA GLU A 346 -6.72 21.39 -4.29
C GLU A 346 -6.93 21.22 -5.81
N THR A 347 -7.10 22.29 -6.51
CA THR A 347 -7.40 22.29 -7.96
C THR A 347 -6.19 22.53 -8.84
N ARG A 348 -5.06 22.97 -8.27
CA ARG A 348 -3.83 23.20 -9.04
C ARG A 348 -3.30 21.90 -9.64
N THR A 349 -2.80 21.98 -10.85
CA THR A 349 -2.23 20.87 -11.59
C THR A 349 -0.79 21.17 -12.02
N ARG A 350 -0.05 20.14 -12.41
CA ARG A 350 1.28 20.32 -13.00
C ARG A 350 1.22 21.10 -14.31
N ALA A 351 0.24 20.79 -15.15
CA ALA A 351 0.13 21.36 -16.49
C ALA A 351 -0.23 22.85 -16.46
N ALA A 352 -1.16 23.27 -15.58
CA ALA A 352 -1.63 24.66 -15.53
C ALA A 352 -0.80 25.52 -14.56
N ASP A 353 -0.35 24.96 -13.44
CA ASP A 353 0.15 25.71 -12.29
C ASP A 353 1.57 25.31 -11.87
N ASN A 354 2.23 24.40 -12.58
CA ASN A 354 3.50 23.78 -12.16
C ASN A 354 3.43 23.14 -10.77
N PHE A 355 2.24 22.71 -10.33
CA PHE A 355 2.07 22.08 -9.04
C PHE A 355 2.59 20.64 -9.09
N THR A 356 3.59 20.33 -8.27
CA THR A 356 4.27 19.02 -8.22
C THR A 356 4.18 18.34 -6.86
N GLY A 357 3.36 18.90 -5.95
CA GLY A 357 3.15 18.35 -4.62
C GLY A 357 2.07 17.26 -4.61
N THR A 358 2.09 16.44 -3.56
CA THR A 358 0.93 15.60 -3.22
C THR A 358 -0.12 16.45 -2.55
N SER A 359 -1.38 16.17 -2.83
CA SER A 359 -2.55 16.70 -2.13
C SER A 359 -3.60 15.58 -2.08
N ALA A 360 -4.73 15.78 -1.49
CA ALA A 360 -5.68 14.71 -1.18
C ALA A 360 -5.10 13.59 -0.30
N ALA A 361 -5.93 12.61 -0.02
CA ALA A 361 -5.56 11.47 0.81
C ALA A 361 -4.52 10.58 0.11
N GLU A 362 -3.47 10.21 0.84
CA GLU A 362 -2.56 9.11 0.51
C GLU A 362 -2.99 7.83 1.22
N GLY A 363 -3.29 7.90 2.53
CA GLY A 363 -3.94 6.82 3.26
C GLY A 363 -5.43 7.06 3.41
N VAL A 364 -6.21 5.97 3.50
CA VAL A 364 -7.68 6.02 3.65
C VAL A 364 -8.15 4.92 4.59
N ALA A 365 -9.09 5.26 5.50
CA ALA A 365 -9.78 4.30 6.36
C ALA A 365 -11.25 4.71 6.52
N VAL A 366 -12.11 3.77 6.94
CA VAL A 366 -13.55 4.02 7.01
C VAL A 366 -14.15 3.40 8.27
N ASP A 367 -14.84 4.20 9.09
CA ASP A 367 -15.47 3.73 10.31
C ASP A 367 -16.77 2.93 10.07
N ALA A 368 -17.30 2.34 11.13
CA ALA A 368 -18.51 1.52 11.06
C ALA A 368 -19.75 2.30 10.64
N GLN A 369 -19.75 3.64 10.70
CA GLN A 369 -20.80 4.53 10.25
C GLN A 369 -20.64 4.92 8.76
N GLY A 370 -19.52 4.55 8.13
CA GLY A 370 -19.19 4.89 6.75
C GLY A 370 -18.59 6.29 6.58
N ASN A 371 -18.09 6.90 7.65
CA ASN A 371 -17.28 8.10 7.55
C ASN A 371 -15.88 7.73 7.06
N ILE A 372 -15.36 8.48 6.09
CA ILE A 372 -14.03 8.28 5.52
C ILE A 372 -13.03 9.17 6.26
N TYR A 373 -11.84 8.65 6.48
CA TYR A 373 -10.69 9.37 7.02
C TYR A 373 -9.57 9.31 6.00
N GLY A 374 -9.07 10.48 5.58
CA GLY A 374 -8.01 10.62 4.58
C GLY A 374 -6.77 11.24 5.20
N ALA A 375 -5.65 10.51 5.17
CA ALA A 375 -4.36 10.99 5.65
C ALA A 375 -3.58 11.65 4.51
N GLU A 376 -3.17 12.92 4.70
CA GLU A 376 -2.59 13.74 3.64
C GLU A 376 -1.12 14.08 3.92
N VAL A 377 -0.25 13.76 2.97
CA VAL A 377 1.21 13.94 3.07
C VAL A 377 1.60 15.41 2.84
N GLY A 378 1.19 16.00 1.73
CA GLY A 378 1.56 17.38 1.38
C GLY A 378 0.92 18.42 2.29
N PRO A 379 -0.41 18.40 2.46
CA PRO A 379 -1.11 19.30 3.38
C PRO A 379 -0.79 19.06 4.86
N LYS A 380 -0.23 17.90 5.23
CA LYS A 380 0.07 17.51 6.61
C LYS A 380 -1.15 17.59 7.51
N ARG A 381 -2.11 16.69 7.30
CA ARG A 381 -3.36 16.64 8.08
C ARG A 381 -4.07 15.30 7.92
N VAL A 382 -5.11 15.10 8.71
CA VAL A 382 -6.09 14.03 8.50
C VAL A 382 -7.46 14.67 8.32
N MET A 383 -8.11 14.36 7.20
CA MET A 383 -9.45 14.83 6.84
C MET A 383 -10.50 13.82 7.28
N LYS A 384 -11.68 14.29 7.68
CA LYS A 384 -12.87 13.46 7.84
C LYS A 384 -13.88 13.82 6.76
N TYR A 385 -14.54 12.79 6.22
CA TYR A 385 -15.63 12.97 5.25
C TYR A 385 -16.86 12.20 5.74
N THR A 386 -18.00 12.87 5.84
CA THR A 386 -19.27 12.27 6.26
C THR A 386 -20.24 12.18 5.10
N LYS A 387 -21.09 11.16 5.05
CA LYS A 387 -22.12 11.09 4.01
C LYS A 387 -23.07 12.29 4.09
N ARG A 388 -23.45 12.82 2.94
CA ARG A 388 -24.47 13.85 2.82
C ARG A 388 -25.85 13.24 3.09
N SER A 389 -26.73 14.01 3.71
CA SER A 389 -28.14 13.59 3.91
C SER A 389 -28.82 13.40 2.55
N GLY A 390 -29.44 12.25 2.34
CA GLY A 390 -30.21 11.94 1.12
C GLY A 390 -29.41 11.32 -0.04
N THR A 391 -28.15 10.87 0.18
CA THR A 391 -27.36 10.10 -0.81
C THR A 391 -27.26 8.62 -0.47
#